data_cea8127e75e262bc0adba33bf5e64188
#
_entry.id   cea8127e75e262bc0adba33bf5e64188
#
_cell.length_a   1.000
_cell.length_b   1.000
_cell.length_c   1.000
_cell.angle_alpha   90.00
_cell.angle_beta   90.00
_cell.angle_gamma   90.00
#
_symmetry.space_group_name_H-M   'P 1'
#
loop_
_entity.id
_entity.type
_entity.pdbx_description
1 polymer ?
#
loop_
_entity_poly.entity_id
_entity_poly.type
_entity_poly.pdbx_seq_one_letter_code
_entity_poly.pdbx_strand_id
1 'polypeptide(L)'
;MTDRGWLEFCQTVAADVRELPAGTSPAQVESQLNAIDPATVAFALWRGSDQPALIAQVKDTSTVMMAMPGAPKALRAIDAAVLEALVLAPLLGLDGDQFLTTDQVRYVRGLETATDLVDSGEAGSAFLLRAPTVEQVQAVAAAGRVMPQKSTYFFPKLATGFLLNPLAAE
;
A
#
# COMPACT_ATOMS: atom_id res chain seq x y z
N MET A 1 -3.80 -16.69 5.78
CA MET A 1 -3.54 -17.13 4.38
C MET A 1 -2.33 -18.04 4.40
N THR A 2 -2.35 -19.17 3.72
CA THR A 2 -1.21 -20.08 3.67
C THR A 2 -0.14 -19.54 2.71
N ASP A 3 1.15 -19.88 2.91
CA ASP A 3 2.26 -19.50 2.03
C ASP A 3 1.99 -19.82 0.55
N ARG A 4 1.28 -20.92 0.30
CA ARG A 4 0.87 -21.34 -1.04
C ARG A 4 -0.10 -20.35 -1.71
N GLY A 5 -1.05 -19.82 -0.97
CA GLY A 5 -2.02 -18.85 -1.50
C GLY A 5 -1.37 -17.51 -1.86
N TRP A 6 -0.33 -17.10 -1.13
CA TRP A 6 0.42 -15.89 -1.47
C TRP A 6 1.27 -16.07 -2.74
N LEU A 7 1.97 -17.20 -2.87
CA LEU A 7 2.78 -17.48 -4.06
C LEU A 7 1.91 -17.64 -5.32
N GLU A 8 0.79 -18.36 -5.22
CA GLU A 8 -0.18 -18.47 -6.32
C GLU A 8 -0.75 -17.10 -6.71
N PHE A 9 -1.04 -16.27 -5.70
CA PHE A 9 -1.51 -14.91 -5.93
C PHE A 9 -0.46 -14.06 -6.67
N CYS A 10 0.79 -14.05 -6.23
CA CYS A 10 1.87 -13.31 -6.89
C CYS A 10 2.11 -13.77 -8.34
N GLN A 11 1.95 -15.06 -8.63
CA GLN A 11 2.00 -15.58 -9.99
C GLN A 11 0.83 -15.07 -10.84
N THR A 12 -0.34 -14.89 -10.24
CA THR A 12 -1.54 -14.36 -10.92
C THR A 12 -1.41 -12.88 -11.25
N VAL A 13 -0.75 -12.09 -10.38
CA VAL A 13 -0.53 -10.64 -10.61
C VAL A 13 0.72 -10.34 -11.43
N ALA A 14 1.36 -11.35 -12.01
CA ALA A 14 2.60 -11.20 -12.79
C ALA A 14 3.67 -10.35 -12.06
N ALA A 15 3.78 -10.55 -10.75
CA ALA A 15 4.76 -9.88 -9.93
C ALA A 15 6.07 -10.68 -9.90
N ASP A 16 7.20 -9.97 -9.90
CA ASP A 16 8.47 -10.56 -9.51
C ASP A 16 8.54 -10.57 -7.99
N VAL A 17 8.60 -11.77 -7.41
CA VAL A 17 8.60 -11.93 -5.95
C VAL A 17 9.98 -12.38 -5.50
N ARG A 18 10.57 -11.58 -4.63
CA ARG A 18 11.82 -11.91 -3.96
C ARG A 18 11.55 -12.25 -2.50
N GLU A 19 12.00 -13.41 -2.10
CA GLU A 19 11.96 -13.86 -0.72
C GLU A 19 13.23 -13.40 0.01
N LEU A 20 13.06 -12.83 1.20
CA LEU A 20 14.14 -12.48 2.10
C LEU A 20 14.19 -13.50 3.22
N PRO A 21 15.41 -13.93 3.66
CA PRO A 21 15.55 -14.95 4.68
C PRO A 21 14.77 -14.63 5.96
N ALA A 22 14.29 -15.68 6.65
CA ALA A 22 13.77 -15.54 8.00
C ALA A 22 14.83 -14.86 8.91
N GLY A 23 14.37 -14.03 9.83
CA GLY A 23 15.27 -13.22 10.68
C GLY A 23 15.80 -11.94 10.01
N THR A 24 15.41 -11.66 8.75
CA THR A 24 15.66 -10.34 8.15
C THR A 24 14.90 -9.29 8.97
N SER A 25 15.60 -8.26 9.45
CA SER A 25 14.95 -7.22 10.27
C SER A 25 13.97 -6.36 9.44
N PRO A 26 12.92 -5.81 10.06
CA PRO A 26 12.00 -4.91 9.38
C PRO A 26 12.69 -3.75 8.65
N ALA A 27 13.70 -3.15 9.28
CA ALA A 27 14.48 -2.07 8.67
C ALA A 27 15.25 -2.51 7.41
N GLN A 28 15.73 -3.76 7.37
CA GLN A 28 16.36 -4.31 6.17
C GLN A 28 15.33 -4.55 5.06
N VAL A 29 14.11 -5.02 5.40
CA VAL A 29 13.02 -5.17 4.43
C VAL A 29 12.65 -3.82 3.83
N GLU A 30 12.47 -2.80 4.67
CA GLU A 30 12.18 -1.43 4.25
C GLU A 30 13.29 -0.85 3.36
N SER A 31 14.55 -1.02 3.75
CA SER A 31 15.69 -0.56 2.97
C SER A 31 15.72 -1.19 1.56
N GLN A 32 15.46 -2.49 1.47
CA GLN A 32 15.43 -3.18 0.19
C GLN A 32 14.20 -2.82 -0.66
N LEU A 33 13.06 -2.55 -0.03
CA LEU A 33 11.86 -2.04 -0.71
C LEU A 33 12.13 -0.64 -1.27
N ASN A 34 12.73 0.24 -0.49
CA ASN A 34 13.07 1.61 -0.89
C ASN A 34 14.17 1.69 -1.95
N ALA A 35 14.99 0.64 -2.10
CA ALA A 35 16.00 0.56 -3.16
C ALA A 35 15.43 0.23 -4.55
N ILE A 36 14.14 -0.16 -4.64
CA ILE A 36 13.47 -0.42 -5.92
C ILE A 36 13.17 0.91 -6.61
N ASP A 37 13.35 0.94 -7.94
CA ASP A 37 13.03 2.11 -8.77
C ASP A 37 11.63 2.66 -8.40
N PRO A 38 11.51 3.94 -8.04
CA PRO A 38 10.23 4.56 -7.70
C PRO A 38 9.16 4.48 -8.80
N ALA A 39 9.57 4.30 -10.06
CA ALA A 39 8.65 4.10 -11.18
C ALA A 39 8.03 2.70 -11.22
N THR A 40 8.60 1.74 -10.48
CA THR A 40 8.09 0.37 -10.37
C THR A 40 7.20 0.26 -9.15
N VAL A 41 5.96 -0.19 -9.32
CA VAL A 41 5.07 -0.48 -8.19
C VAL A 41 5.63 -1.66 -7.39
N ALA A 42 5.80 -1.47 -6.09
CA ALA A 42 6.35 -2.49 -5.20
C ALA A 42 5.77 -2.40 -3.79
N PHE A 43 5.68 -3.53 -3.14
CA PHE A 43 5.29 -3.63 -1.73
C PHE A 43 5.93 -4.87 -1.09
N ALA A 44 6.07 -4.84 0.22
CA ALA A 44 6.56 -5.99 0.96
C ALA A 44 5.46 -6.59 1.84
N LEU A 45 5.55 -7.89 2.08
CA LEU A 45 4.71 -8.64 3.01
C LEU A 45 5.56 -9.12 4.17
N TRP A 46 5.20 -8.71 5.38
CA TRP A 46 5.70 -9.21 6.64
C TRP A 46 4.75 -10.25 7.23
N ARG A 47 5.28 -11.40 7.62
CA ARG A 47 4.49 -12.52 8.17
C ARG A 47 4.94 -12.93 9.56
N GLY A 48 5.85 -12.18 10.15
CA GLY A 48 6.49 -12.45 11.43
C GLY A 48 8.00 -12.55 11.29
N SER A 49 8.69 -12.32 12.39
CA SER A 49 10.16 -12.30 12.45
C SER A 49 10.81 -13.68 12.20
N ASP A 50 10.06 -14.76 12.43
CA ASP A 50 10.45 -16.14 12.18
C ASP A 50 10.17 -16.63 10.75
N GLN A 51 9.48 -15.83 9.95
CA GLN A 51 9.10 -16.15 8.58
C GLN A 51 9.91 -15.32 7.56
N PRO A 52 10.14 -15.86 6.36
CA PRO A 52 10.68 -15.07 5.27
C PRO A 52 9.76 -13.91 4.92
N ALA A 53 10.30 -12.69 4.80
CA ALA A 53 9.55 -11.56 4.25
C ALA A 53 9.56 -11.63 2.71
N LEU A 54 8.51 -11.13 2.07
CA LEU A 54 8.39 -11.13 0.62
C LEU A 54 8.39 -9.70 0.10
N ILE A 55 9.11 -9.45 -0.99
CA ILE A 55 9.03 -8.19 -1.75
C ILE A 55 8.49 -8.51 -3.13
N ALA A 56 7.36 -7.91 -3.47
CA ALA A 56 6.73 -8.05 -4.77
C ALA A 56 6.93 -6.77 -5.61
N GLN A 57 7.31 -6.95 -6.88
CA GLN A 57 7.39 -5.90 -7.88
C GLN A 57 6.41 -6.21 -9.00
N VAL A 58 5.49 -5.29 -9.26
CA VAL A 58 4.50 -5.47 -10.33
C VAL A 58 5.12 -5.03 -11.66
N LYS A 59 5.45 -6.00 -12.51
CA LYS A 59 6.10 -5.75 -13.82
C LYS A 59 5.09 -5.62 -14.95
N ASP A 60 3.96 -6.31 -14.87
CA ASP A 60 2.95 -6.29 -15.90
C ASP A 60 1.91 -5.18 -15.67
N THR A 61 2.04 -4.12 -16.44
CA THR A 61 1.10 -3.00 -16.41
C THR A 61 -0.29 -3.38 -16.94
N SER A 62 -0.42 -4.43 -17.73
CA SER A 62 -1.72 -4.88 -18.27
C SER A 62 -2.60 -5.42 -17.17
N THR A 63 -2.04 -6.16 -16.22
CA THR A 63 -2.75 -6.67 -15.03
C THR A 63 -3.26 -5.50 -14.18
N VAL A 64 -2.43 -4.48 -13.96
CA VAL A 64 -2.85 -3.25 -13.25
C VAL A 64 -3.99 -2.54 -13.99
N MET A 65 -3.91 -2.46 -15.32
CA MET A 65 -4.95 -1.82 -16.12
C MET A 65 -6.28 -2.56 -16.03
N MET A 66 -6.26 -3.89 -16.00
CA MET A 66 -7.47 -4.71 -15.86
C MET A 66 -8.09 -4.58 -14.47
N ALA A 67 -7.28 -4.52 -13.42
CA ALA A 67 -7.76 -4.37 -12.05
C ALA A 67 -8.25 -2.95 -11.73
N MET A 68 -7.76 -1.95 -12.47
CA MET A 68 -8.10 -0.53 -12.26
C MET A 68 -8.63 0.11 -13.55
N PRO A 69 -9.78 -0.36 -14.08
CA PRO A 69 -10.32 0.15 -15.33
C PRO A 69 -10.70 1.63 -15.19
N GLY A 70 -10.29 2.45 -16.17
CA GLY A 70 -10.57 3.90 -16.14
C GLY A 70 -9.74 4.72 -15.15
N ALA A 71 -8.87 4.11 -14.35
CA ALA A 71 -7.94 4.85 -13.50
C ALA A 71 -6.85 5.52 -14.35
N PRO A 72 -6.46 6.78 -14.05
CA PRO A 72 -5.37 7.42 -14.75
C PRO A 72 -4.03 6.74 -14.46
N LYS A 73 -3.06 6.91 -15.38
CA LYS A 73 -1.71 6.36 -15.22
C LYS A 73 -1.08 6.77 -13.87
N ALA A 74 -1.30 8.01 -13.44
CA ALA A 74 -0.78 8.52 -12.18
C ALA A 74 -1.25 7.68 -10.97
N LEU A 75 -2.54 7.31 -10.91
CA LEU A 75 -3.06 6.50 -9.81
C LEU A 75 -2.56 5.05 -9.88
N ARG A 76 -2.40 4.50 -11.09
CA ARG A 76 -1.84 3.16 -11.31
C ARG A 76 -0.35 3.04 -11.01
N ALA A 77 0.33 4.15 -10.73
CA ALA A 77 1.73 4.20 -10.29
C ALA A 77 1.87 4.33 -8.75
N ILE A 78 0.77 4.29 -7.99
CA ILE A 78 0.78 4.40 -6.54
C ILE A 78 0.73 3.02 -5.92
N ASP A 79 1.77 2.66 -5.16
CA ASP A 79 1.89 1.33 -4.53
C ASP A 79 0.64 0.94 -3.74
N ALA A 80 0.10 1.85 -2.93
CA ALA A 80 -1.10 1.61 -2.13
C ALA A 80 -2.34 1.35 -2.99
N ALA A 81 -2.54 2.09 -4.09
CA ALA A 81 -3.68 1.91 -4.98
C ALA A 81 -3.63 0.55 -5.69
N VAL A 82 -2.44 0.16 -6.13
CA VAL A 82 -2.25 -1.12 -6.82
C VAL A 82 -2.34 -2.28 -5.84
N LEU A 83 -1.77 -2.18 -4.63
CA LEU A 83 -1.93 -3.17 -3.57
C LEU A 83 -3.42 -3.39 -3.26
N GLU A 84 -4.18 -2.32 -3.08
CA GLU A 84 -5.61 -2.41 -2.80
C GLU A 84 -6.35 -3.14 -3.93
N ALA A 85 -6.15 -2.71 -5.17
CA ALA A 85 -6.89 -3.24 -6.31
C ALA A 85 -6.49 -4.68 -6.70
N LEU A 86 -5.21 -5.02 -6.62
CA LEU A 86 -4.71 -6.33 -7.06
C LEU A 86 -4.69 -7.37 -5.94
N VAL A 87 -4.53 -6.94 -4.70
CA VAL A 87 -4.29 -7.85 -3.56
C VAL A 87 -5.46 -7.83 -2.60
N LEU A 88 -5.70 -6.68 -1.97
CA LEU A 88 -6.60 -6.63 -0.84
C LEU A 88 -8.07 -6.81 -1.26
N ALA A 89 -8.49 -6.16 -2.34
CA ALA A 89 -9.86 -6.25 -2.83
C ALA A 89 -10.25 -7.69 -3.21
N PRO A 90 -9.49 -8.41 -4.05
CA PRO A 90 -9.80 -9.80 -4.38
C PRO A 90 -9.67 -10.75 -3.18
N LEU A 91 -8.68 -10.52 -2.31
CA LEU A 91 -8.39 -11.40 -1.18
C LEU A 91 -9.46 -11.33 -0.10
N LEU A 92 -9.95 -10.12 0.20
CA LEU A 92 -10.89 -9.87 1.28
C LEU A 92 -12.34 -9.80 0.78
N GLY A 93 -12.55 -9.79 -0.54
CA GLY A 93 -13.87 -9.61 -1.14
C GLY A 93 -14.44 -8.22 -0.84
N LEU A 94 -13.59 -7.21 -0.72
CA LEU A 94 -13.95 -5.83 -0.40
C LEU A 94 -13.78 -4.96 -1.64
N ASP A 95 -14.59 -3.91 -1.74
CA ASP A 95 -14.46 -2.89 -2.76
C ASP A 95 -14.63 -1.48 -2.19
N GLY A 96 -14.01 -0.49 -2.84
CA GLY A 96 -14.20 0.94 -2.60
C GLY A 96 -14.30 1.32 -1.13
N ASP A 97 -15.44 1.86 -0.74
CA ASP A 97 -15.68 2.41 0.60
C ASP A 97 -15.71 1.34 1.71
N GLN A 98 -15.82 0.06 1.38
CA GLN A 98 -15.82 -1.01 2.37
C GLN A 98 -14.48 -1.09 3.12
N PHE A 99 -13.38 -0.67 2.49
CA PHE A 99 -12.07 -0.55 3.16
C PHE A 99 -12.07 0.46 4.31
N LEU A 100 -13.05 1.38 4.37
CA LEU A 100 -13.19 2.38 5.41
C LEU A 100 -13.76 1.85 6.72
N THR A 101 -14.61 0.84 6.60
CA THR A 101 -15.47 0.35 7.67
C THR A 101 -15.14 -1.06 8.12
N THR A 102 -14.29 -1.78 7.36
CA THR A 102 -13.86 -3.13 7.71
C THR A 102 -12.91 -3.13 8.90
N ASP A 103 -13.03 -4.13 9.76
CA ASP A 103 -12.08 -4.45 10.82
C ASP A 103 -10.94 -5.39 10.34
N GLN A 104 -11.05 -5.90 9.11
CA GLN A 104 -10.06 -6.81 8.52
C GLN A 104 -8.77 -6.09 8.11
N VAL A 105 -8.81 -4.79 7.90
CA VAL A 105 -7.66 -3.97 7.49
C VAL A 105 -7.43 -2.85 8.49
N ARG A 106 -6.25 -2.85 9.12
CA ARG A 106 -5.81 -1.78 10.03
C ARG A 106 -4.68 -0.99 9.39
N TYR A 107 -4.87 0.30 9.23
CA TYR A 107 -3.84 1.21 8.75
C TYR A 107 -3.03 1.72 9.94
N VAL A 108 -1.74 1.48 9.93
CA VAL A 108 -0.83 1.93 10.99
C VAL A 108 0.29 2.78 10.41
N ARG A 109 0.88 3.61 11.26
CA ARG A 109 2.06 4.41 10.92
C ARG A 109 3.27 3.83 11.64
N GLY A 110 4.37 3.79 10.92
CA GLY A 110 5.62 3.27 11.43
C GLY A 110 5.76 1.77 11.19
N LEU A 111 6.94 1.45 10.75
CA LEU A 111 7.35 0.09 10.42
C LEU A 111 7.25 -0.83 11.65
N GLU A 112 7.85 -0.41 12.77
CA GLU A 112 7.87 -1.17 14.02
C GLU A 112 6.45 -1.49 14.50
N THR A 113 5.55 -0.49 14.50
CA THR A 113 4.16 -0.74 14.89
C THR A 113 3.48 -1.80 14.03
N ALA A 114 3.73 -1.79 12.72
CA ALA A 114 3.13 -2.77 11.81
C ALA A 114 3.68 -4.18 12.05
N THR A 115 5.00 -4.31 12.26
CA THR A 115 5.64 -5.61 12.47
C THR A 115 5.35 -6.18 13.86
N ASP A 116 5.31 -5.33 14.90
CA ASP A 116 4.97 -5.75 16.26
C ASP A 116 3.56 -6.34 16.35
N LEU A 117 2.60 -5.78 15.63
CA LEU A 117 1.23 -6.33 15.58
C LEU A 117 1.19 -7.74 15.00
N VAL A 118 2.06 -8.04 14.05
CA VAL A 118 2.16 -9.38 13.47
C VAL A 118 2.91 -10.30 14.41
N ASP A 119 4.04 -9.85 14.95
CA ASP A 119 4.89 -10.66 15.84
C ASP A 119 4.20 -10.97 17.18
N SER A 120 3.28 -10.09 17.64
CA SER A 120 2.43 -10.35 18.81
C SER A 120 1.20 -11.24 18.50
N GLY A 121 0.91 -11.51 17.24
CA GLY A 121 -0.26 -12.28 16.80
C GLY A 121 -1.58 -11.50 16.78
N GLU A 122 -1.53 -10.16 16.96
CA GLU A 122 -2.70 -9.29 16.80
C GLU A 122 -3.12 -9.10 15.34
N ALA A 123 -2.18 -9.26 14.42
CA ALA A 123 -2.43 -9.26 12.97
C ALA A 123 -1.83 -10.51 12.33
N GLY A 124 -2.47 -11.02 11.29
CA GLY A 124 -1.97 -12.19 10.56
C GLY A 124 -0.80 -11.88 9.63
N SER A 125 -0.72 -10.66 9.12
CA SER A 125 0.36 -10.17 8.26
C SER A 125 0.30 -8.65 8.13
N ALA A 126 1.41 -8.04 7.68
CA ALA A 126 1.46 -6.61 7.38
C ALA A 126 2.02 -6.37 5.98
N PHE A 127 1.39 -5.48 5.23
CA PHE A 127 1.94 -4.94 3.99
C PHE A 127 2.72 -3.67 4.29
N LEU A 128 3.97 -3.64 3.88
CA LEU A 128 4.85 -2.49 4.00
C LEU A 128 4.91 -1.77 2.66
N LEU A 129 4.69 -0.47 2.70
CA LEU A 129 4.61 0.39 1.51
C LEU A 129 5.61 1.52 1.60
N ARG A 130 6.13 1.95 0.45
CA ARG A 130 6.92 3.17 0.35
C ARG A 130 6.02 4.39 0.51
N ALA A 131 6.58 5.46 1.06
CA ALA A 131 5.90 6.75 1.04
C ALA A 131 5.77 7.24 -0.41
N PRO A 132 4.59 7.71 -0.84
CA PRO A 132 4.45 8.33 -2.16
C PRO A 132 5.26 9.62 -2.24
N THR A 133 5.84 9.90 -3.40
CA THR A 133 6.57 11.14 -3.62
C THR A 133 5.62 12.32 -3.82
N VAL A 134 6.12 13.56 -3.63
CA VAL A 134 5.33 14.78 -3.88
C VAL A 134 4.87 14.83 -5.34
N GLU A 135 5.73 14.43 -6.28
CA GLU A 135 5.43 14.40 -7.71
C GLU A 135 4.30 13.40 -8.02
N GLN A 136 4.28 12.25 -7.35
CA GLN A 136 3.18 11.28 -7.48
C GLN A 136 1.85 11.86 -6.98
N VAL A 137 1.86 12.52 -5.82
CA VAL A 137 0.66 13.18 -5.27
C VAL A 137 0.16 14.27 -6.22
N GLN A 138 1.07 15.11 -6.73
CA GLN A 138 0.73 16.16 -7.70
C GLN A 138 0.15 15.58 -8.99
N ALA A 139 0.73 14.49 -9.52
CA ALA A 139 0.27 13.85 -10.75
C ALA A 139 -1.14 13.26 -10.58
N VAL A 140 -1.46 12.66 -9.42
CA VAL A 140 -2.81 12.16 -9.12
C VAL A 140 -3.80 13.31 -9.03
N ALA A 141 -3.46 14.40 -8.34
CA ALA A 141 -4.30 15.59 -8.23
C ALA A 141 -4.53 16.25 -9.60
N ALA A 142 -3.50 16.39 -10.42
CA ALA A 142 -3.59 16.95 -11.79
C ALA A 142 -4.48 16.09 -12.71
N ALA A 143 -4.58 14.79 -12.44
CA ALA A 143 -5.50 13.88 -13.13
C ALA A 143 -6.96 13.95 -12.59
N GLY A 144 -7.27 14.89 -11.70
CA GLY A 144 -8.60 15.06 -11.10
C GLY A 144 -9.00 13.89 -10.18
N ARG A 145 -8.02 13.23 -9.58
CA ARG A 145 -8.23 12.09 -8.68
C ARG A 145 -7.69 12.38 -7.29
N VAL A 146 -8.15 11.60 -6.31
CA VAL A 146 -7.66 11.62 -4.94
C VAL A 146 -6.73 10.43 -4.70
N MET A 147 -5.80 10.61 -3.78
CA MET A 147 -4.94 9.54 -3.31
C MET A 147 -5.75 8.49 -2.54
N PRO A 148 -5.31 7.20 -2.56
CA PRO A 148 -5.92 6.18 -1.71
C PRO A 148 -5.93 6.63 -0.24
N GLN A 149 -6.89 6.14 0.52
CA GLN A 149 -6.99 6.49 1.92
C GLN A 149 -5.74 6.11 2.70
N LYS A 150 -5.38 6.97 3.66
CA LYS A 150 -4.23 6.76 4.56
C LYS A 150 -2.88 6.55 3.84
N SER A 151 -2.81 6.75 2.52
CA SER A 151 -1.57 6.61 1.75
C SER A 151 -0.66 7.85 1.80
N THR A 152 -1.16 8.97 2.33
CA THR A 152 -0.38 10.20 2.49
C THR A 152 -0.43 10.71 3.93
N TYR A 153 0.70 11.24 4.38
CA TYR A 153 0.79 11.95 5.65
C TYR A 153 1.71 13.15 5.52
N PHE A 154 1.13 14.34 5.64
CA PHE A 154 1.90 15.58 5.66
C PHE A 154 2.18 16.00 7.10
N PHE A 155 3.43 16.28 7.39
CA PHE A 155 3.86 16.78 8.69
C PHE A 155 4.74 18.03 8.52
N PRO A 156 4.52 19.08 9.30
CA PRO A 156 3.40 19.23 10.25
C PRO A 156 2.06 19.38 9.51
N LYS A 157 0.97 18.92 10.13
CA LYS A 157 -0.38 19.19 9.60
C LYS A 157 -0.61 20.69 9.57
N LEU A 158 -1.16 21.19 8.47
CA LEU A 158 -1.61 22.58 8.41
C LEU A 158 -2.65 22.82 9.50
N ALA A 159 -2.41 23.86 10.27
CA ALA A 159 -3.38 24.28 11.26
C ALA A 159 -4.64 24.80 10.55
N THR A 160 -5.79 24.36 11.00
CA THR A 160 -7.10 24.81 10.49
C THR A 160 -7.77 25.72 11.51
N GLY A 161 -8.66 26.61 11.04
CA GLY A 161 -9.45 27.49 11.91
C GLY A 161 -8.76 28.80 12.27
N PHE A 162 -7.61 29.14 11.73
CA PHE A 162 -7.00 30.46 11.89
C PHE A 162 -7.71 31.58 11.10
N LEU A 163 -8.34 31.18 10.00
CA LEU A 163 -9.13 32.09 9.18
C LEU A 163 -10.48 31.42 8.88
N LEU A 164 -11.55 32.17 9.16
CA LEU A 164 -12.91 31.80 8.81
C LEU A 164 -13.42 32.85 7.80
N ASN A 165 -13.84 32.38 6.63
CA ASN A 165 -14.52 33.18 5.65
C ASN A 165 -16.02 32.81 5.65
N PRO A 166 -16.88 33.48 6.43
CA PRO A 166 -18.30 33.20 6.42
C PRO A 166 -18.87 33.51 5.03
N LEU A 167 -19.49 32.51 4.41
CA LEU A 167 -20.27 32.74 3.21
C LEU A 167 -21.53 33.49 3.60
N ALA A 168 -21.82 34.58 2.90
CA ALA A 168 -23.08 35.28 3.10
C ALA A 168 -24.24 34.32 2.84
N ALA A 169 -25.19 34.23 3.76
CA ALA A 169 -26.43 33.52 3.51
C ALA A 169 -27.18 34.31 2.42
N GLU A 170 -27.50 33.67 1.30
CA GLU A 170 -28.40 34.15 0.27
C GLU A 170 -29.85 34.16 0.79
#